data_3e352af0901d5ad7271cc0aada6e2444
#
_entry.id   3e352af0901d5ad7271cc0aada6e2444
#
_cell.length_a   1.000
_cell.length_b   1.000
_cell.length_c   1.000
_cell.angle_alpha   90.00
_cell.angle_beta   90.00
_cell.angle_gamma   90.00
#
_symmetry.space_group_name_H-M   'P 1'
#
loop_
_entity.id
_entity.type
_entity.pdbx_description
1 polymer ?
#
loop_
_entity_poly.entity_id
_entity_poly.type
_entity_poly.pdbx_seq_one_letter_code
_entity_poly.pdbx_strand_id
1 'polypeptide(L)'
;MRIAISTGGGDAPGLNAVIRAVVLSAHYRGWKSYGIQRGYEGLLSFNGVVPLGLAEVRGITHLGGTILGTTNHGNPFRYVMRNEQGEAYEQDRSDDLVAAFQASGFDALVSIGGDGSLQISHDLWRKGLPVVCVPKTIDNDVSGTERTFGFDTAVSTATEAIDKLHSTAESHDRVMVVELMGRYAGWIALYSGLSGSADVILLPEIPFDIEKVCDKIRRREAAGRHFSIVVVAEGARPKDGSIELLERRGVGTVDRLGGIASKVARAIEHHTGKETRSLVLGHLQRGGSPTTYDRLLALRFGSAAVRAIADRAFGTMVGLTGSDISRVALENVVGRAWNVPLNCDTIRTARDLGISLGD
;
A
#
# COMPACT_ATOMS: atom_id res chain seq x y z
N MET A 1 31.53 -2.27 -3.08
CA MET A 1 30.46 -1.30 -3.40
C MET A 1 29.88 -0.74 -2.12
N ARG A 2 29.35 0.48 -2.19
CA ARG A 2 28.62 1.16 -1.13
C ARG A 2 27.18 1.37 -1.62
N ILE A 3 26.21 0.72 -1.00
CA ILE A 3 24.82 0.81 -1.40
C ILE A 3 24.01 1.60 -0.38
N ALA A 4 23.13 2.46 -0.86
CA ALA A 4 22.17 3.19 -0.05
C ALA A 4 20.80 2.50 -0.08
N ILE A 5 20.03 2.60 0.99
CA ILE A 5 18.68 2.02 1.13
C ILE A 5 17.75 3.13 1.59
N SER A 6 16.65 3.35 0.88
CA SER A 6 15.62 4.33 1.24
C SER A 6 14.24 3.67 1.29
N THR A 7 13.42 4.09 2.26
CA THR A 7 12.00 3.70 2.38
C THR A 7 11.12 4.92 2.20
N GLY A 8 10.22 4.89 1.21
CA GLY A 8 9.36 6.03 0.85
C GLY A 8 7.87 5.71 0.89
N GLY A 9 7.05 6.76 1.06
CA GLY A 9 5.59 6.65 1.12
C GLY A 9 5.07 6.08 2.44
N GLY A 10 3.81 5.68 2.50
CA GLY A 10 3.22 5.05 3.69
C GLY A 10 3.96 3.76 4.06
N ASP A 11 4.02 3.47 5.35
CA ASP A 11 4.62 2.22 5.82
C ASP A 11 3.77 0.99 5.46
N ALA A 12 4.41 -0.16 5.47
CA ALA A 12 3.77 -1.46 5.27
C ALA A 12 4.53 -2.55 6.02
N PRO A 13 3.85 -3.57 6.52
CA PRO A 13 4.50 -4.74 7.12
C PRO A 13 5.43 -5.43 6.13
N GLY A 14 6.69 -5.68 6.53
CA GLY A 14 7.72 -6.30 5.70
C GLY A 14 8.87 -5.38 5.27
N LEU A 15 8.77 -4.05 5.45
CA LEU A 15 9.85 -3.11 5.14
C LEU A 15 11.17 -3.50 5.82
N ASN A 16 11.13 -3.82 7.10
CA ASN A 16 12.32 -4.23 7.85
C ASN A 16 12.91 -5.56 7.32
N ALA A 17 12.07 -6.47 6.83
CA ALA A 17 12.54 -7.70 6.22
C ALA A 17 13.29 -7.44 4.91
N VAL A 18 12.81 -6.49 4.06
CA VAL A 18 13.54 -6.06 2.86
C VAL A 18 14.89 -5.44 3.23
N ILE A 19 14.89 -4.47 4.16
CA ILE A 19 16.13 -3.81 4.63
C ILE A 19 17.15 -4.86 5.09
N ARG A 20 16.72 -5.78 5.95
CA ARG A 20 17.57 -6.88 6.42
C ARG A 20 18.12 -7.72 5.26
N ALA A 21 17.29 -8.11 4.32
CA ALA A 21 17.72 -8.94 3.18
C ALA A 21 18.75 -8.22 2.31
N VAL A 22 18.55 -6.92 2.05
CA VAL A 22 19.50 -6.09 1.32
C VAL A 22 20.85 -6.04 2.05
N VAL A 23 20.83 -5.71 3.36
CA VAL A 23 22.06 -5.60 4.16
C VAL A 23 22.82 -6.93 4.22
N LEU A 24 22.13 -8.06 4.49
CA LEU A 24 22.76 -9.37 4.52
C LEU A 24 23.32 -9.76 3.16
N SER A 25 22.55 -9.59 2.09
CA SER A 25 22.99 -9.94 0.72
C SER A 25 24.17 -9.10 0.25
N ALA A 26 24.23 -7.84 0.64
CA ALA A 26 25.36 -6.94 0.40
C ALA A 26 26.59 -7.34 1.23
N HIS A 27 26.41 -7.63 2.52
CA HIS A 27 27.47 -8.04 3.42
C HIS A 27 28.22 -9.28 2.91
N TYR A 28 27.49 -10.33 2.52
CA TYR A 28 28.10 -11.56 2.00
C TYR A 28 28.77 -11.39 0.62
N ARG A 29 28.60 -10.23 -0.02
CA ARG A 29 29.36 -9.81 -1.21
C ARG A 29 30.54 -8.89 -0.87
N GLY A 30 30.80 -8.62 0.39
CA GLY A 30 31.84 -7.67 0.83
C GLY A 30 31.47 -6.21 0.58
N TRP A 31 30.17 -5.88 0.43
CA TRP A 31 29.71 -4.52 0.22
C TRP A 31 29.30 -3.85 1.53
N LYS A 32 29.28 -2.52 1.55
CA LYS A 32 28.83 -1.72 2.69
C LYS A 32 27.42 -1.17 2.40
N SER A 33 26.54 -1.22 3.40
CA SER A 33 25.16 -0.74 3.31
C SER A 33 24.96 0.50 4.20
N TYR A 34 24.13 1.41 3.73
CA TYR A 34 23.77 2.65 4.44
C TYR A 34 22.27 2.88 4.30
N GLY A 35 21.61 3.26 5.39
CA GLY A 35 20.21 3.64 5.42
C GLY A 35 20.05 5.15 5.28
N ILE A 36 19.16 5.58 4.39
CA ILE A 36 18.75 6.97 4.28
C ILE A 36 17.50 7.13 5.14
N GLN A 37 17.55 7.98 6.15
CA GLN A 37 16.46 8.20 7.08
C GLN A 37 15.37 9.09 6.47
N ARG A 38 14.10 8.75 6.74
CA ARG A 38 12.91 9.51 6.29
C ARG A 38 12.87 9.71 4.77
N GLY A 39 13.05 8.62 4.02
CA GLY A 39 13.04 8.68 2.58
C GLY A 39 14.20 9.52 2.01
N TYR A 40 13.93 10.29 0.99
CA TYR A 40 14.95 11.12 0.34
C TYR A 40 15.40 12.34 1.17
N GLU A 41 14.64 12.74 2.19
CA GLU A 41 15.00 13.86 3.07
C GLU A 41 16.34 13.65 3.77
N GLY A 42 16.68 12.40 4.10
CA GLY A 42 17.94 12.09 4.75
C GLY A 42 19.19 12.41 3.95
N LEU A 43 19.12 12.41 2.61
CA LEU A 43 20.23 12.85 1.75
C LEU A 43 20.39 14.38 1.70
N LEU A 44 19.30 15.10 1.91
CA LEU A 44 19.27 16.56 1.93
C LEU A 44 19.49 17.14 3.33
N SER A 45 19.63 16.28 4.33
CA SER A 45 19.73 16.65 5.74
C SER A 45 21.10 16.30 6.31
N PHE A 46 21.55 17.07 7.30
CA PHE A 46 22.74 16.75 8.07
C PHE A 46 22.47 15.48 8.92
N ASN A 47 23.39 14.50 8.88
CA ASN A 47 23.28 13.20 9.58
C ASN A 47 22.09 12.32 9.23
N GLY A 48 21.46 12.52 8.06
CA GLY A 48 20.34 11.69 7.62
C GLY A 48 20.72 10.36 6.97
N VAL A 49 22.01 9.98 6.98
CA VAL A 49 22.53 8.72 6.48
C VAL A 49 23.21 7.95 7.62
N VAL A 50 22.81 6.70 7.83
CA VAL A 50 23.34 5.85 8.90
C VAL A 50 23.96 4.57 8.31
N PRO A 51 25.10 4.07 8.82
CA PRO A 51 25.63 2.78 8.41
C PRO A 51 24.71 1.65 8.86
N LEU A 52 24.58 0.62 8.02
CA LEU A 52 23.80 -0.58 8.33
C LEU A 52 24.69 -1.82 8.18
N GLY A 53 24.95 -2.46 9.32
CA GLY A 53 25.66 -3.75 9.39
C GLY A 53 24.76 -4.85 9.93
N LEU A 54 25.39 -5.98 10.27
CA LEU A 54 24.69 -7.16 10.81
C LEU A 54 23.99 -6.88 12.15
N ALA A 55 24.57 -6.02 12.97
CA ALA A 55 24.03 -5.66 14.28
C ALA A 55 22.73 -4.88 14.16
N GLU A 56 22.71 -3.87 13.29
CA GLU A 56 21.56 -2.96 13.10
C GLU A 56 20.33 -3.68 12.52
N VAL A 57 20.57 -4.75 11.76
CA VAL A 57 19.46 -5.52 11.15
C VAL A 57 19.15 -6.84 11.87
N ARG A 58 19.74 -7.07 13.04
CA ARG A 58 19.49 -8.27 13.83
C ARG A 58 18.08 -8.26 14.40
N GLY A 59 17.30 -9.33 14.13
CA GLY A 59 15.99 -9.53 14.73
C GLY A 59 14.86 -8.66 14.16
N ILE A 60 15.06 -7.88 13.09
CA ILE A 60 14.04 -6.95 12.58
C ILE A 60 13.06 -7.56 11.57
N THR A 61 13.25 -8.78 11.12
CA THR A 61 12.43 -9.41 10.06
C THR A 61 10.93 -9.42 10.38
N HIS A 62 10.56 -9.60 11.65
CA HIS A 62 9.17 -9.69 12.11
C HIS A 62 8.60 -8.35 12.60
N LEU A 63 9.40 -7.30 12.62
CA LEU A 63 8.95 -5.99 13.11
C LEU A 63 8.21 -5.25 11.99
N GLY A 64 7.05 -4.70 12.33
CA GLY A 64 6.32 -3.75 11.48
C GLY A 64 7.03 -2.41 11.37
N GLY A 65 6.52 -1.53 10.53
CA GLY A 65 7.12 -0.23 10.26
C GLY A 65 8.50 -0.33 9.59
N THR A 66 9.33 0.68 9.76
CA THR A 66 10.69 0.74 9.20
C THR A 66 11.68 1.37 10.16
N ILE A 67 12.86 0.75 10.34
CA ILE A 67 13.95 1.29 11.19
C ILE A 67 14.56 2.57 10.60
N LEU A 68 14.33 2.87 9.31
CA LEU A 68 14.81 4.08 8.65
C LEU A 68 13.83 5.25 8.75
N GLY A 69 12.61 5.00 9.21
CA GLY A 69 11.52 5.95 9.08
C GLY A 69 11.10 6.15 7.61
N THR A 70 9.94 6.69 7.40
CA THR A 70 9.40 6.98 6.06
C THR A 70 8.69 8.33 6.06
N THR A 71 8.45 8.89 4.89
CA THR A 71 7.69 10.12 4.73
C THR A 71 6.82 10.07 3.49
N ASN A 72 5.63 10.66 3.56
CA ASN A 72 4.78 10.97 2.42
C ASN A 72 5.10 12.34 1.82
N HIS A 73 5.98 13.09 2.47
CA HIS A 73 6.56 14.35 2.03
C HIS A 73 7.98 14.08 1.51
N GLY A 74 8.66 15.05 0.92
CA GLY A 74 10.05 14.87 0.50
C GLY A 74 10.19 14.32 -0.91
N ASN A 75 9.21 14.58 -1.79
CA ASN A 75 9.43 14.45 -3.22
C ASN A 75 10.49 15.48 -3.66
N PRO A 76 11.69 15.06 -4.12
CA PRO A 76 12.76 16.00 -4.44
C PRO A 76 12.44 16.92 -5.63
N PHE A 77 11.54 16.52 -6.53
CA PHE A 77 11.07 17.34 -7.66
C PHE A 77 10.02 18.38 -7.25
N ARG A 78 9.39 18.20 -6.10
CA ARG A 78 8.35 19.06 -5.53
C ARG A 78 8.55 19.17 -4.02
N TYR A 79 9.77 19.54 -3.63
CA TYR A 79 10.16 19.64 -2.22
C TYR A 79 9.50 20.85 -1.57
N VAL A 80 8.78 20.62 -0.47
CA VAL A 80 8.07 21.70 0.23
C VAL A 80 9.05 22.49 1.08
N MET A 81 9.22 23.75 0.74
CA MET A 81 9.99 24.74 1.49
C MET A 81 9.06 25.74 2.17
N ARG A 82 9.57 26.51 3.13
CA ARG A 82 8.85 27.64 3.72
C ARG A 82 9.66 28.91 3.50
N ASN A 83 8.98 29.99 3.06
CA ASN A 83 9.57 31.30 2.95
C ASN A 83 9.70 31.97 4.34
N GLU A 84 10.28 33.17 4.40
CA GLU A 84 10.45 33.93 5.64
C GLU A 84 9.12 34.29 6.32
N GLN A 85 8.02 34.33 5.57
CA GLN A 85 6.65 34.57 6.06
C GLN A 85 5.97 33.27 6.55
N GLY A 86 6.64 32.10 6.43
CA GLY A 86 6.11 30.80 6.85
C GLY A 86 5.20 30.14 5.81
N GLU A 87 5.02 30.73 4.63
CA GLU A 87 4.20 30.17 3.56
C GLU A 87 4.93 29.01 2.87
N ALA A 88 4.19 27.92 2.63
CA ALA A 88 4.73 26.74 1.96
C ALA A 88 4.75 26.93 0.43
N TYR A 89 5.88 26.61 -0.20
CA TYR A 89 6.04 26.56 -1.66
C TYR A 89 6.82 25.32 -2.09
N GLU A 90 6.65 24.88 -3.32
CA GLU A 90 7.38 23.75 -3.88
C GLU A 90 8.63 24.20 -4.63
N GLN A 91 9.74 23.50 -4.47
CA GLN A 91 11.00 23.72 -5.16
C GLN A 91 11.56 22.38 -5.64
N ASP A 92 12.08 22.34 -6.87
CA ASP A 92 12.83 21.20 -7.38
C ASP A 92 14.25 21.20 -6.73
N ARG A 93 14.52 20.15 -5.97
CA ARG A 93 15.80 19.87 -5.33
C ARG A 93 16.39 18.53 -5.77
N SER A 94 15.93 18.02 -6.91
CA SER A 94 16.38 16.72 -7.40
C SER A 94 17.86 16.74 -7.81
N ASP A 95 18.39 17.86 -8.31
CA ASP A 95 19.82 17.98 -8.62
C ASP A 95 20.68 18.03 -7.36
N ASP A 96 20.21 18.71 -6.29
CA ASP A 96 20.86 18.70 -4.98
C ASP A 96 20.96 17.27 -4.42
N LEU A 97 19.87 16.50 -4.59
CA LEU A 97 19.82 15.11 -4.13
C LEU A 97 20.80 14.22 -4.89
N VAL A 98 20.87 14.34 -6.22
CA VAL A 98 21.83 13.59 -7.06
C VAL A 98 23.25 13.96 -6.67
N ALA A 99 23.54 15.25 -6.48
CA ALA A 99 24.86 15.71 -6.03
C ALA A 99 25.22 15.18 -4.63
N ALA A 100 24.29 15.19 -3.69
CA ALA A 100 24.49 14.64 -2.33
C ALA A 100 24.74 13.12 -2.36
N PHE A 101 24.03 12.40 -3.21
CA PHE A 101 24.23 10.96 -3.40
C PHE A 101 25.65 10.67 -3.95
N GLN A 102 26.09 11.40 -4.96
CA GLN A 102 27.42 11.27 -5.55
C GLN A 102 28.52 11.65 -4.55
N ALA A 103 28.35 12.77 -3.84
CA ALA A 103 29.30 13.22 -2.79
C ALA A 103 29.43 12.22 -1.64
N SER A 104 28.36 11.45 -1.34
CA SER A 104 28.39 10.38 -0.33
C SER A 104 29.16 9.14 -0.80
N GLY A 105 29.57 9.08 -2.08
CA GLY A 105 30.31 7.96 -2.67
C GLY A 105 29.50 6.66 -2.72
N PHE A 106 28.19 6.74 -2.94
CA PHE A 106 27.35 5.57 -3.13
C PHE A 106 27.39 5.08 -4.58
N ASP A 107 27.47 3.76 -4.74
CA ASP A 107 27.50 3.10 -6.05
C ASP A 107 26.09 2.78 -6.59
N ALA A 108 25.12 2.59 -5.69
CA ALA A 108 23.73 2.29 -6.04
C ALA A 108 22.75 2.62 -4.90
N LEU A 109 21.49 2.84 -5.28
CA LEU A 109 20.35 3.01 -4.38
C LEU A 109 19.38 1.83 -4.50
N VAL A 110 18.95 1.26 -3.38
CA VAL A 110 17.76 0.44 -3.27
C VAL A 110 16.62 1.33 -2.77
N SER A 111 15.66 1.63 -3.64
CA SER A 111 14.48 2.44 -3.29
C SER A 111 13.29 1.52 -3.04
N ILE A 112 12.75 1.55 -1.82
CA ILE A 112 11.63 0.70 -1.39
C ILE A 112 10.40 1.58 -1.23
N GLY A 113 9.38 1.41 -2.11
CA GLY A 113 8.20 2.27 -2.07
C GLY A 113 7.06 1.83 -2.99
N GLY A 114 5.93 2.54 -2.90
CA GLY A 114 4.77 2.38 -3.76
C GLY A 114 4.88 3.24 -5.04
N ASP A 115 3.78 3.35 -5.78
CA ASP A 115 3.71 4.02 -7.09
C ASP A 115 4.41 5.40 -7.12
N GLY A 116 4.06 6.30 -6.20
CA GLY A 116 4.69 7.62 -6.13
C GLY A 116 6.21 7.58 -5.88
N SER A 117 6.71 6.62 -5.08
CA SER A 117 8.15 6.46 -4.86
C SER A 117 8.86 5.86 -6.08
N LEU A 118 8.17 4.98 -6.81
CA LEU A 118 8.67 4.41 -8.06
C LEU A 118 8.79 5.48 -9.14
N GLN A 119 7.81 6.38 -9.24
CA GLN A 119 7.87 7.53 -10.15
C GLN A 119 9.07 8.43 -9.83
N ILE A 120 9.27 8.81 -8.56
CA ILE A 120 10.42 9.60 -8.13
C ILE A 120 11.74 8.87 -8.48
N SER A 121 11.81 7.56 -8.21
CA SER A 121 13.00 6.76 -8.52
C SER A 121 13.28 6.68 -10.02
N HIS A 122 12.25 6.57 -10.86
CA HIS A 122 12.37 6.62 -12.31
C HIS A 122 12.96 7.96 -12.78
N ASP A 123 12.43 9.07 -12.26
CA ASP A 123 12.87 10.40 -12.66
C ASP A 123 14.30 10.69 -12.18
N LEU A 124 14.70 10.21 -11.00
CA LEU A 124 16.08 10.26 -10.51
C LEU A 124 17.02 9.38 -11.34
N TRP A 125 16.57 8.19 -11.79
CA TRP A 125 17.33 7.36 -12.71
C TRP A 125 17.59 8.07 -14.04
N ARG A 126 16.60 8.77 -14.57
CA ARG A 126 16.73 9.62 -15.77
C ARG A 126 17.78 10.75 -15.59
N LYS A 127 18.01 11.18 -14.36
CA LYS A 127 19.08 12.12 -13.98
C LYS A 127 20.44 11.43 -13.69
N GLY A 128 20.55 10.13 -13.94
CA GLY A 128 21.78 9.36 -13.80
C GLY A 128 22.00 8.72 -12.44
N LEU A 129 21.00 8.69 -11.53
CA LEU A 129 21.12 8.02 -10.25
C LEU A 129 20.96 6.49 -10.41
N PRO A 130 21.94 5.65 -10.07
CA PRO A 130 21.86 4.20 -10.23
C PRO A 130 20.91 3.60 -9.20
N VAL A 131 19.65 3.32 -9.57
CA VAL A 131 18.61 2.84 -8.67
C VAL A 131 18.04 1.49 -9.09
N VAL A 132 17.74 0.65 -8.10
CA VAL A 132 16.90 -0.55 -8.20
C VAL A 132 15.75 -0.40 -7.22
N CYS A 133 14.53 -0.65 -7.68
CA CYS A 133 13.33 -0.47 -6.88
C CYS A 133 12.76 -1.78 -6.34
N VAL A 134 12.13 -1.68 -5.17
CA VAL A 134 11.38 -2.77 -4.52
C VAL A 134 9.95 -2.31 -4.29
N PRO A 135 8.94 -3.01 -4.84
CA PRO A 135 7.54 -2.59 -4.75
C PRO A 135 6.99 -2.82 -3.34
N LYS A 136 6.58 -1.73 -2.69
CA LYS A 136 6.01 -1.71 -1.34
C LYS A 136 4.68 -0.96 -1.36
N THR A 137 3.59 -1.66 -1.15
CA THR A 137 2.27 -1.08 -0.89
C THR A 137 1.37 -2.16 -0.28
N ILE A 138 0.44 -1.76 0.57
CA ILE A 138 -0.61 -2.67 1.05
C ILE A 138 -1.75 -2.79 0.04
N ASP A 139 -1.88 -1.86 -0.90
CA ASP A 139 -2.99 -1.79 -1.85
C ASP A 139 -2.84 -2.74 -3.05
N ASN A 140 -1.67 -3.38 -3.21
CA ASN A 140 -1.32 -4.28 -4.33
C ASN A 140 -1.57 -3.64 -5.71
N ASP A 141 -1.36 -2.34 -5.82
CA ASP A 141 -1.70 -1.49 -6.97
C ASP A 141 -0.52 -1.14 -7.89
N VAL A 142 0.65 -1.75 -7.67
CA VAL A 142 1.85 -1.55 -8.47
C VAL A 142 1.87 -2.51 -9.66
N SER A 143 1.98 -1.96 -10.86
CA SER A 143 2.14 -2.72 -12.11
C SER A 143 3.50 -3.44 -12.16
N GLY A 144 3.58 -4.54 -12.91
CA GLY A 144 4.84 -5.29 -13.08
C GLY A 144 5.19 -6.25 -11.93
N THR A 145 4.29 -6.46 -11.00
CA THR A 145 4.37 -7.51 -9.97
C THR A 145 2.98 -8.06 -9.68
N GLU A 146 2.85 -9.36 -9.48
CA GLU A 146 1.57 -9.98 -9.10
C GLU A 146 1.21 -9.68 -7.64
N ARG A 147 2.22 -9.48 -6.79
CA ARG A 147 2.03 -9.18 -5.36
C ARG A 147 3.06 -8.17 -4.87
N THR A 148 2.61 -7.29 -4.02
CA THR A 148 3.45 -6.40 -3.21
C THR A 148 3.49 -6.91 -1.78
N PHE A 149 4.61 -6.78 -1.08
CA PHE A 149 4.65 -7.12 0.34
C PHE A 149 3.91 -6.05 1.17
N GLY A 150 3.30 -6.48 2.26
CA GLY A 150 2.40 -5.70 3.10
C GLY A 150 0.92 -5.93 2.77
N PHE A 151 0.61 -6.38 1.56
CA PHE A 151 -0.76 -6.67 1.12
C PHE A 151 -1.37 -7.86 1.86
N ASP A 152 -0.67 -8.99 1.94
CA ASP A 152 -1.16 -10.19 2.63
C ASP A 152 -1.45 -9.92 4.12
N THR A 153 -0.60 -9.15 4.77
CA THR A 153 -0.82 -8.72 6.16
C THR A 153 -2.04 -7.81 6.29
N ALA A 154 -2.22 -6.87 5.38
CA ALA A 154 -3.38 -5.99 5.39
C ALA A 154 -4.69 -6.77 5.19
N VAL A 155 -4.72 -7.73 4.27
CA VAL A 155 -5.86 -8.63 4.04
C VAL A 155 -6.11 -9.48 5.28
N SER A 156 -5.07 -10.06 5.89
CA SER A 156 -5.20 -10.87 7.11
C SER A 156 -5.79 -10.07 8.28
N THR A 157 -5.28 -8.85 8.49
CA THR A 157 -5.80 -7.94 9.53
C THR A 157 -7.27 -7.57 9.29
N ALA A 158 -7.64 -7.29 8.04
CA ALA A 158 -8.99 -6.95 7.67
C ALA A 158 -9.94 -8.15 7.82
N THR A 159 -9.51 -9.36 7.40
CA THR A 159 -10.29 -10.60 7.54
C THR A 159 -10.54 -10.90 9.02
N GLU A 160 -9.49 -10.82 9.87
CA GLU A 160 -9.65 -11.03 11.32
C GLU A 160 -10.65 -10.04 11.95
N ALA A 161 -10.66 -8.79 11.50
CA ALA A 161 -11.63 -7.81 11.96
C ALA A 161 -13.06 -8.16 11.51
N ILE A 162 -13.24 -8.61 10.26
CA ILE A 162 -14.53 -9.04 9.71
C ILE A 162 -15.05 -10.26 10.49
N ASP A 163 -14.22 -11.25 10.76
CA ASP A 163 -14.58 -12.46 11.52
C ASP A 163 -15.15 -12.11 12.91
N LYS A 164 -14.54 -11.13 13.60
CA LYS A 164 -15.05 -10.66 14.90
C LYS A 164 -16.41 -9.98 14.80
N LEU A 165 -16.73 -9.37 13.65
CA LEU A 165 -18.00 -8.69 13.45
C LEU A 165 -19.16 -9.65 13.21
N HIS A 166 -18.96 -10.85 12.69
CA HIS A 166 -20.02 -11.83 12.45
C HIS A 166 -20.81 -12.13 13.73
N SER A 167 -20.14 -12.45 14.82
CA SER A 167 -20.81 -12.81 16.08
C SER A 167 -21.62 -11.65 16.66
N THR A 168 -21.11 -10.42 16.61
CA THR A 168 -21.85 -9.26 17.12
C THR A 168 -22.96 -8.82 16.17
N ALA A 169 -22.79 -8.96 14.86
CA ALA A 169 -23.83 -8.68 13.87
C ALA A 169 -25.01 -9.65 14.02
N GLU A 170 -24.71 -10.95 14.18
CA GLU A 170 -25.72 -12.00 14.39
C GLU A 170 -26.47 -11.82 15.71
N SER A 171 -25.77 -11.51 16.80
CA SER A 171 -26.39 -11.34 18.13
C SER A 171 -27.40 -10.21 18.21
N HIS A 172 -27.35 -9.26 17.27
CA HIS A 172 -28.20 -8.06 17.27
C HIS A 172 -29.00 -7.89 15.98
N ASP A 173 -28.99 -8.85 15.05
CA ASP A 173 -29.66 -8.77 13.75
C ASP A 173 -29.32 -7.50 12.95
N ARG A 174 -28.05 -7.07 13.01
CA ARG A 174 -27.56 -5.79 12.45
C ARG A 174 -26.88 -5.94 11.10
N VAL A 175 -26.83 -4.83 10.38
CA VAL A 175 -25.91 -4.68 9.25
C VAL A 175 -24.62 -4.01 9.75
N MET A 176 -23.48 -4.63 9.47
CA MET A 176 -22.16 -4.07 9.78
C MET A 176 -21.46 -3.64 8.49
N VAL A 177 -21.08 -2.36 8.38
CA VAL A 177 -20.37 -1.80 7.24
C VAL A 177 -18.92 -1.53 7.65
N VAL A 178 -17.97 -2.20 7.00
CA VAL A 178 -16.54 -2.12 7.31
C VAL A 178 -15.80 -1.37 6.20
N GLU A 179 -15.21 -0.21 6.54
CA GLU A 179 -14.36 0.55 5.62
C GLU A 179 -12.93 0.06 5.72
N LEU A 180 -12.36 -0.27 4.56
CA LEU A 180 -11.00 -0.73 4.39
C LEU A 180 -10.20 0.25 3.52
N MET A 181 -8.89 0.24 3.66
CA MET A 181 -8.00 0.94 2.75
C MET A 181 -8.12 0.38 1.33
N GLY A 182 -7.78 1.16 0.34
CA GLY A 182 -7.94 0.89 -1.07
C GLY A 182 -8.45 2.12 -1.79
N ARG A 183 -7.49 3.04 -2.13
CA ARG A 183 -7.82 4.34 -2.70
C ARG A 183 -8.26 4.24 -4.15
N TYR A 184 -7.48 3.53 -4.96
CA TYR A 184 -7.70 3.39 -6.41
C TYR A 184 -7.94 1.95 -6.81
N ALA A 185 -7.49 1.00 -5.99
CA ALA A 185 -7.63 -0.42 -6.21
C ALA A 185 -8.33 -1.10 -5.03
N GLY A 186 -9.32 -1.92 -5.31
CA GLY A 186 -10.16 -2.60 -4.32
C GLY A 186 -9.62 -3.96 -3.87
N TRP A 187 -8.35 -4.27 -4.07
CA TRP A 187 -7.76 -5.57 -3.77
C TRP A 187 -7.94 -6.01 -2.32
N ILE A 188 -7.70 -5.12 -1.34
CA ILE A 188 -7.87 -5.45 0.08
C ILE A 188 -9.33 -5.79 0.36
N ALA A 189 -10.26 -4.94 -0.08
CA ALA A 189 -11.69 -5.15 0.16
C ALA A 189 -12.21 -6.43 -0.52
N LEU A 190 -11.76 -6.72 -1.74
CA LEU A 190 -12.14 -7.92 -2.47
C LEU A 190 -11.64 -9.19 -1.75
N TYR A 191 -10.35 -9.24 -1.40
CA TYR A 191 -9.75 -10.43 -0.80
C TYR A 191 -10.25 -10.66 0.63
N SER A 192 -10.28 -9.61 1.45
CA SER A 192 -10.75 -9.74 2.84
C SER A 192 -12.26 -9.94 2.93
N GLY A 193 -13.04 -9.28 2.07
CA GLY A 193 -14.49 -9.47 2.03
C GLY A 193 -14.88 -10.89 1.58
N LEU A 194 -14.18 -11.43 0.58
CA LEU A 194 -14.39 -12.81 0.14
C LEU A 194 -13.98 -13.81 1.22
N SER A 195 -12.78 -13.65 1.79
CA SER A 195 -12.26 -14.55 2.84
C SER A 195 -13.05 -14.45 4.15
N GLY A 196 -13.53 -13.26 4.50
CA GLY A 196 -14.35 -13.00 5.69
C GLY A 196 -15.85 -13.19 5.45
N SER A 197 -16.26 -13.82 4.35
CA SER A 197 -17.65 -14.15 4.05
C SER A 197 -18.61 -12.94 4.09
N ALA A 198 -18.18 -11.81 3.53
CA ALA A 198 -19.04 -10.64 3.38
C ALA A 198 -20.20 -10.92 2.41
N ASP A 199 -21.33 -10.26 2.64
CA ASP A 199 -22.52 -10.36 1.78
C ASP A 199 -22.48 -9.38 0.63
N VAL A 200 -21.79 -8.25 0.84
CA VAL A 200 -21.59 -7.18 -0.14
C VAL A 200 -20.15 -6.71 -0.07
N ILE A 201 -19.52 -6.49 -1.23
CA ILE A 201 -18.18 -5.93 -1.35
C ILE A 201 -18.24 -4.77 -2.35
N LEU A 202 -17.89 -3.55 -1.91
CA LEU A 202 -17.92 -2.34 -2.73
C LEU A 202 -16.49 -1.90 -3.05
N LEU A 203 -16.19 -1.79 -4.35
CA LEU A 203 -14.85 -1.54 -4.88
C LEU A 203 -14.77 -0.20 -5.61
N PRO A 204 -13.60 0.46 -5.67
CA PRO A 204 -13.41 1.66 -6.48
C PRO A 204 -13.70 1.44 -7.97
N GLU A 205 -13.40 0.23 -8.48
CA GLU A 205 -13.53 -0.15 -9.88
C GLU A 205 -14.98 -0.36 -10.33
N ILE A 206 -15.90 -0.59 -9.38
CA ILE A 206 -17.31 -0.85 -9.65
C ILE A 206 -18.16 0.22 -8.95
N PRO A 207 -18.59 1.27 -9.65
CA PRO A 207 -19.52 2.24 -9.06
C PRO A 207 -20.81 1.55 -8.61
N PHE A 208 -21.13 1.66 -7.32
CA PHE A 208 -22.24 0.91 -6.74
C PHE A 208 -23.57 1.66 -6.79
N ASP A 209 -24.64 0.89 -6.87
CA ASP A 209 -26.02 1.33 -6.69
C ASP A 209 -26.49 0.90 -5.30
N ILE A 210 -26.89 1.87 -4.47
CA ILE A 210 -27.31 1.59 -3.10
C ILE A 210 -28.56 0.71 -3.03
N GLU A 211 -29.46 0.81 -4.00
CA GLU A 211 -30.64 -0.06 -4.06
C GLU A 211 -30.28 -1.52 -4.26
N LYS A 212 -29.25 -1.81 -5.08
CA LYS A 212 -28.72 -3.17 -5.26
C LYS A 212 -28.13 -3.75 -3.98
N VAL A 213 -27.46 -2.90 -3.20
CA VAL A 213 -26.96 -3.26 -1.87
C VAL A 213 -28.13 -3.58 -0.93
N CYS A 214 -29.14 -2.71 -0.88
CA CYS A 214 -30.33 -2.90 -0.04
C CYS A 214 -31.14 -4.13 -0.47
N ASP A 215 -31.28 -4.39 -1.77
CA ASP A 215 -31.95 -5.59 -2.30
C ASP A 215 -31.24 -6.88 -1.85
N LYS A 216 -29.91 -6.90 -1.83
CA LYS A 216 -29.17 -8.05 -1.30
C LYS A 216 -29.50 -8.29 0.17
N ILE A 217 -29.54 -7.24 1.00
CA ILE A 217 -29.87 -7.32 2.42
C ILE A 217 -31.31 -7.81 2.62
N ARG A 218 -32.30 -7.26 1.89
CA ARG A 218 -33.71 -7.69 1.94
C ARG A 218 -33.88 -9.16 1.55
N ARG A 219 -33.19 -9.63 0.50
CA ARG A 219 -33.24 -11.04 0.09
C ARG A 219 -32.67 -11.98 1.14
N ARG A 220 -31.60 -11.58 1.83
CA ARG A 220 -31.06 -12.36 2.95
C ARG A 220 -32.06 -12.47 4.10
N GLU A 221 -32.68 -11.36 4.45
CA GLU A 221 -33.71 -11.31 5.49
C GLU A 221 -34.89 -12.20 5.15
N ALA A 222 -35.40 -12.12 3.92
CA ALA A 222 -36.49 -12.98 3.44
C ALA A 222 -36.11 -14.48 3.47
N ALA A 223 -34.81 -14.81 3.40
CA ALA A 223 -34.29 -16.16 3.55
C ALA A 223 -33.98 -16.54 5.01
N GLY A 224 -34.41 -15.76 5.98
CA GLY A 224 -34.21 -16.03 7.42
C GLY A 224 -32.80 -15.70 7.95
N ARG A 225 -32.03 -14.88 7.21
CA ARG A 225 -30.71 -14.43 7.61
C ARG A 225 -30.76 -12.95 7.97
N HIS A 226 -30.80 -12.66 9.27
CA HIS A 226 -31.17 -11.34 9.78
C HIS A 226 -30.01 -10.34 9.90
N PHE A 227 -28.77 -10.78 9.83
CA PHE A 227 -27.59 -9.90 9.79
C PHE A 227 -26.90 -9.86 8.42
N SER A 228 -26.12 -8.84 8.15
CA SER A 228 -25.30 -8.74 6.94
C SER A 228 -23.98 -8.02 7.21
N ILE A 229 -22.93 -8.45 6.50
CA ILE A 229 -21.62 -7.82 6.49
C ILE A 229 -21.40 -7.16 5.12
N VAL A 230 -21.13 -5.86 5.16
CA VAL A 230 -20.82 -5.04 3.96
C VAL A 230 -19.39 -4.56 4.09
N VAL A 231 -18.54 -4.94 3.17
CA VAL A 231 -17.16 -4.45 3.08
C VAL A 231 -17.10 -3.36 2.02
N VAL A 232 -16.48 -2.23 2.33
CA VAL A 232 -16.36 -1.09 1.41
C VAL A 232 -14.92 -0.57 1.39
N ALA A 233 -14.30 -0.47 0.20
CA ALA A 233 -13.03 0.22 0.04
C ALA A 233 -13.22 1.74 0.19
N GLU A 234 -12.27 2.43 0.83
CA GLU A 234 -12.34 3.89 1.04
C GLU A 234 -12.51 4.71 -0.25
N GLY A 235 -12.06 4.16 -1.38
CA GLY A 235 -12.20 4.76 -2.71
C GLY A 235 -13.47 4.35 -3.47
N ALA A 236 -14.33 3.52 -2.90
CA ALA A 236 -15.60 3.14 -3.52
C ALA A 236 -16.53 4.37 -3.68
N ARG A 237 -17.31 4.38 -4.75
CA ARG A 237 -18.21 5.50 -5.06
C ARG A 237 -19.57 5.01 -5.54
N PRO A 238 -20.66 5.71 -5.21
CA PRO A 238 -21.95 5.46 -5.82
C PRO A 238 -21.94 5.85 -7.31
N LYS A 239 -22.86 5.26 -8.10
CA LYS A 239 -22.99 5.54 -9.55
C LYS A 239 -23.16 7.03 -9.85
N ASP A 240 -23.94 7.73 -9.03
CA ASP A 240 -24.28 9.15 -9.20
C ASP A 240 -23.46 10.06 -8.25
N GLY A 241 -22.31 9.59 -7.74
CA GLY A 241 -21.54 10.30 -6.74
C GLY A 241 -20.04 10.35 -6.99
N SER A 242 -19.37 11.20 -6.23
CA SER A 242 -17.91 11.31 -6.17
C SER A 242 -17.32 10.49 -5.03
N ILE A 243 -16.00 10.31 -5.05
CA ILE A 243 -15.24 9.73 -3.93
C ILE A 243 -15.41 10.62 -2.70
N GLU A 244 -15.62 9.99 -1.53
CA GLU A 244 -15.76 10.72 -0.27
C GLU A 244 -14.39 11.17 0.25
N LEU A 245 -14.29 12.45 0.58
CA LEU A 245 -13.10 13.07 1.14
C LEU A 245 -13.34 13.39 2.62
N LEU A 246 -12.50 12.85 3.51
CA LEU A 246 -12.46 13.27 4.91
C LEU A 246 -11.84 14.65 5.07
N GLU A 247 -10.79 14.94 4.30
CA GLU A 247 -10.02 16.16 4.44
C GLU A 247 -9.34 16.50 3.11
N ARG A 248 -9.53 17.74 2.64
CA ARG A 248 -8.71 18.33 1.60
C ARG A 248 -7.43 18.88 2.22
N ARG A 249 -6.29 18.47 1.71
CA ARG A 249 -4.99 18.90 2.21
C ARG A 249 -4.32 19.88 1.25
N GLY A 250 -3.46 20.71 1.81
CA GLY A 250 -2.74 21.76 1.07
C GLY A 250 -1.55 21.26 0.26
N VAL A 251 -0.73 22.22 -0.18
CA VAL A 251 0.45 22.03 -1.03
C VAL A 251 1.35 20.88 -0.52
N GLY A 252 1.72 19.99 -1.42
CA GLY A 252 2.64 18.87 -1.13
C GLY A 252 2.01 17.69 -0.37
N THR A 253 0.69 17.66 -0.19
CA THR A 253 0.00 16.57 0.52
C THR A 253 -1.14 15.97 -0.33
N VAL A 254 -1.44 14.70 -0.05
CA VAL A 254 -2.54 13.97 -0.72
C VAL A 254 -3.81 14.09 0.13
N ASP A 255 -4.95 14.39 -0.49
CA ASP A 255 -6.26 14.44 0.17
C ASP A 255 -6.54 13.15 0.93
N ARG A 256 -7.15 13.24 2.09
CA ARG A 256 -7.50 12.09 2.92
C ARG A 256 -8.88 11.56 2.52
N LEU A 257 -8.93 10.30 2.08
CA LEU A 257 -10.19 9.59 1.83
C LEU A 257 -10.77 9.02 3.13
N GLY A 258 -12.06 8.67 3.09
CA GLY A 258 -12.76 7.96 4.15
C GLY A 258 -14.15 8.54 4.44
N GLY A 259 -14.90 7.81 5.26
CA GLY A 259 -16.27 8.17 5.62
C GLY A 259 -17.33 7.54 4.71
N ILE A 260 -16.92 6.81 3.68
CA ILE A 260 -17.88 6.12 2.78
C ILE A 260 -18.69 5.07 3.54
N ALA A 261 -18.11 4.36 4.51
CA ALA A 261 -18.86 3.39 5.33
C ALA A 261 -20.00 4.05 6.09
N SER A 262 -19.78 5.23 6.65
CA SER A 262 -20.83 5.96 7.36
C SER A 262 -21.95 6.44 6.43
N LYS A 263 -21.60 6.79 5.18
CA LYS A 263 -22.59 7.17 4.16
C LYS A 263 -23.40 5.96 3.71
N VAL A 264 -22.75 4.84 3.41
CA VAL A 264 -23.39 3.58 3.04
C VAL A 264 -24.27 3.07 4.17
N ALA A 265 -23.78 3.11 5.41
CA ALA A 265 -24.55 2.67 6.58
C ALA A 265 -25.84 3.46 6.76
N ARG A 266 -25.79 4.80 6.70
CA ARG A 266 -26.99 5.65 6.77
C ARG A 266 -27.97 5.38 5.63
N ALA A 267 -27.46 5.17 4.42
CA ALA A 267 -28.31 4.86 3.28
C ALA A 267 -28.99 3.50 3.44
N ILE A 268 -28.29 2.46 3.89
CA ILE A 268 -28.87 1.14 4.17
C ILE A 268 -29.96 1.27 5.25
N GLU A 269 -29.68 1.95 6.36
CA GLU A 269 -30.64 2.12 7.45
C GLU A 269 -31.89 2.86 6.96
N HIS A 270 -31.74 3.91 6.17
CA HIS A 270 -32.85 4.68 5.58
C HIS A 270 -33.73 3.84 4.65
N HIS A 271 -33.12 3.04 3.75
CA HIS A 271 -33.85 2.28 2.73
C HIS A 271 -34.39 0.92 3.23
N THR A 272 -33.83 0.36 4.29
CA THR A 272 -34.22 -0.98 4.79
C THR A 272 -34.86 -0.95 6.17
N GLY A 273 -34.72 0.13 6.93
CA GLY A 273 -35.13 0.23 8.33
C GLY A 273 -34.28 -0.62 9.31
N LYS A 274 -33.22 -1.29 8.81
CA LYS A 274 -32.36 -2.14 9.64
C LYS A 274 -31.33 -1.32 10.38
N GLU A 275 -31.15 -1.63 11.66
CA GLU A 275 -30.06 -1.05 12.44
C GLU A 275 -28.72 -1.34 11.79
N THR A 276 -28.01 -0.29 11.41
CA THR A 276 -26.74 -0.40 10.68
C THR A 276 -25.63 0.32 11.43
N ARG A 277 -24.47 -0.31 11.57
CA ARG A 277 -23.27 0.28 12.19
C ARG A 277 -22.12 0.28 11.20
N SER A 278 -21.26 1.30 11.30
CA SER A 278 -20.05 1.41 10.48
C SER A 278 -18.81 1.34 11.36
N LEU A 279 -17.76 0.72 10.79
CA LEU A 279 -16.43 0.63 11.36
C LEU A 279 -15.43 1.05 10.29
N VAL A 280 -14.45 1.89 10.65
CA VAL A 280 -13.32 2.25 9.78
C VAL A 280 -12.08 1.58 10.34
N LEU A 281 -11.50 0.62 9.60
CA LEU A 281 -10.31 -0.10 10.06
C LEU A 281 -9.04 0.74 9.93
N GLY A 282 -8.94 1.57 8.90
CA GLY A 282 -7.89 2.57 8.70
C GLY A 282 -6.49 2.01 8.82
N HIS A 283 -5.63 2.73 9.56
CA HIS A 283 -4.19 2.43 9.67
C HIS A 283 -3.84 1.13 10.43
N LEU A 284 -4.80 0.45 11.07
CA LEU A 284 -4.57 -0.90 11.60
C LEU A 284 -4.07 -1.86 10.52
N GLN A 285 -4.49 -1.67 9.26
CA GLN A 285 -4.06 -2.45 8.11
C GLN A 285 -2.59 -2.21 7.70
N ARG A 286 -1.96 -1.13 8.17
CA ARG A 286 -0.55 -0.81 7.89
C ARG A 286 0.39 -1.29 8.99
N GLY A 287 -0.14 -1.59 10.17
CA GLY A 287 0.63 -1.92 11.36
C GLY A 287 0.82 -3.42 11.57
N GLY A 288 1.51 -3.72 12.65
CA GLY A 288 1.70 -5.08 13.11
C GLY A 288 2.85 -5.83 12.45
N SER A 289 2.99 -7.07 12.89
CA SER A 289 4.02 -7.99 12.39
C SER A 289 3.62 -8.54 11.02
N PRO A 290 4.53 -8.55 10.02
CA PRO A 290 4.20 -9.11 8.71
C PRO A 290 3.87 -10.60 8.80
N THR A 291 2.92 -11.07 7.99
CA THR A 291 2.64 -12.49 7.81
C THR A 291 3.87 -13.24 7.30
N THR A 292 3.84 -14.56 7.38
CA THR A 292 4.92 -15.40 6.82
C THR A 292 5.08 -15.15 5.32
N TYR A 293 3.98 -14.96 4.60
CA TYR A 293 4.02 -14.67 3.17
C TYR A 293 4.75 -13.35 2.87
N ASP A 294 4.34 -12.26 3.53
CA ASP A 294 4.97 -10.95 3.34
C ASP A 294 6.44 -10.94 3.77
N ARG A 295 6.80 -11.65 4.85
CA ARG A 295 8.21 -11.79 5.26
C ARG A 295 9.03 -12.49 4.19
N LEU A 296 8.55 -13.60 3.66
CA LEU A 296 9.27 -14.36 2.64
C LEU A 296 9.40 -13.55 1.35
N LEU A 297 8.33 -12.91 0.88
CA LEU A 297 8.34 -12.09 -0.31
C LEU A 297 9.30 -10.90 -0.15
N ALA A 298 9.26 -10.20 0.99
CA ALA A 298 10.15 -9.09 1.32
C ALA A 298 11.63 -9.52 1.32
N LEU A 299 11.97 -10.67 1.92
CA LEU A 299 13.33 -11.22 1.92
C LEU A 299 13.80 -11.54 0.49
N ARG A 300 12.93 -12.14 -0.33
CA ARG A 300 13.21 -12.46 -1.74
C ARG A 300 13.44 -11.20 -2.57
N PHE A 301 12.60 -10.18 -2.41
CA PHE A 301 12.74 -8.89 -3.09
C PHE A 301 14.04 -8.19 -2.71
N GLY A 302 14.36 -8.10 -1.42
CA GLY A 302 15.61 -7.47 -0.97
C GLY A 302 16.86 -8.15 -1.52
N SER A 303 16.89 -9.48 -1.51
CA SER A 303 17.99 -10.25 -2.09
C SER A 303 18.06 -10.09 -3.62
N ALA A 304 16.92 -10.06 -4.31
CA ALA A 304 16.85 -9.86 -5.75
C ALA A 304 17.33 -8.45 -6.16
N ALA A 305 17.03 -7.42 -5.37
CA ALA A 305 17.50 -6.07 -5.61
C ALA A 305 19.05 -6.00 -5.57
N VAL A 306 19.68 -6.70 -4.62
CA VAL A 306 21.15 -6.77 -4.56
C VAL A 306 21.73 -7.54 -5.75
N ARG A 307 21.07 -8.61 -6.23
CA ARG A 307 21.46 -9.29 -7.47
C ARG A 307 21.35 -8.37 -8.69
N ALA A 308 20.27 -7.58 -8.77
CA ALA A 308 20.09 -6.60 -9.85
C ALA A 308 21.21 -5.53 -9.86
N ILE A 309 21.61 -5.05 -8.68
CA ILE A 309 22.76 -4.13 -8.55
C ILE A 309 24.06 -4.80 -9.02
N ALA A 310 24.31 -6.06 -8.62
CA ALA A 310 25.49 -6.80 -9.05
C ALA A 310 25.59 -6.91 -10.57
N ASP A 311 24.45 -7.12 -11.23
CA ASP A 311 24.31 -7.20 -12.69
C ASP A 311 24.22 -5.82 -13.37
N ARG A 312 24.31 -4.72 -12.60
CA ARG A 312 24.15 -3.32 -13.07
C ARG A 312 22.82 -3.06 -13.78
N ALA A 313 21.76 -3.79 -13.40
CA ALA A 313 20.42 -3.64 -13.96
C ALA A 313 19.68 -2.45 -13.29
N PHE A 314 20.24 -1.26 -13.44
CA PHE A 314 19.65 -0.02 -12.89
C PHE A 314 18.44 0.42 -13.71
N GLY A 315 17.58 1.26 -13.10
CA GLY A 315 16.31 1.66 -13.72
C GLY A 315 15.27 0.55 -13.76
N THR A 316 15.41 -0.46 -12.89
CA THR A 316 14.49 -1.60 -12.82
C THR A 316 13.86 -1.73 -11.43
N MET A 317 12.70 -2.38 -11.39
CA MET A 317 12.01 -2.85 -10.20
C MET A 317 12.07 -4.39 -10.16
N VAL A 318 12.29 -4.96 -8.98
CA VAL A 318 12.07 -6.39 -8.75
C VAL A 318 10.58 -6.66 -8.63
N GLY A 319 10.06 -7.72 -9.23
CA GLY A 319 8.64 -8.08 -9.21
C GLY A 319 8.43 -9.58 -9.11
N LEU A 320 7.30 -10.00 -8.55
CA LEU A 320 6.88 -11.39 -8.52
C LEU A 320 6.15 -11.73 -9.82
N THR A 321 6.58 -12.80 -10.49
CA THR A 321 5.94 -13.36 -11.69
C THR A 321 5.85 -14.88 -11.50
N GLY A 322 4.65 -15.39 -11.29
CA GLY A 322 4.43 -16.78 -10.89
C GLY A 322 5.16 -17.09 -9.57
N SER A 323 6.11 -18.02 -9.61
CA SER A 323 6.92 -18.39 -8.43
C SER A 323 8.24 -17.60 -8.31
N ASP A 324 8.64 -16.84 -9.31
CA ASP A 324 9.99 -16.27 -9.42
C ASP A 324 10.01 -14.75 -9.27
N ILE A 325 11.18 -14.22 -8.87
CA ILE A 325 11.41 -12.79 -8.86
C ILE A 325 12.05 -12.37 -10.17
N SER A 326 11.31 -11.61 -10.95
CA SER A 326 11.73 -11.01 -12.22
C SER A 326 12.23 -9.58 -12.04
N ARG A 327 12.73 -8.98 -13.12
CA ARG A 327 13.09 -7.55 -13.21
C ARG A 327 12.22 -6.90 -14.26
N VAL A 328 11.66 -5.75 -13.92
CA VAL A 328 10.81 -4.97 -14.82
C VAL A 328 11.40 -3.58 -14.94
N ALA A 329 11.56 -3.06 -16.16
CA ALA A 329 12.02 -1.70 -16.36
C ALA A 329 11.04 -0.69 -15.76
N LEU A 330 11.52 0.34 -15.06
CA LEU A 330 10.67 1.32 -14.38
C LEU A 330 9.72 2.03 -15.34
N GLU A 331 10.13 2.28 -16.57
CA GLU A 331 9.28 2.86 -17.62
C GLU A 331 8.02 2.03 -17.95
N ASN A 332 8.05 0.71 -17.66
CA ASN A 332 6.91 -0.18 -17.83
C ASN A 332 6.01 -0.28 -16.57
N VAL A 333 6.45 0.32 -15.48
CA VAL A 333 5.75 0.30 -14.17
C VAL A 333 5.06 1.64 -13.89
N VAL A 334 5.81 2.73 -14.02
CA VAL A 334 5.35 4.06 -13.62
C VAL A 334 4.16 4.55 -14.45
N GLY A 335 3.22 5.24 -13.81
CA GLY A 335 2.00 5.74 -14.46
C GLY A 335 0.98 4.67 -14.83
N ARG A 336 1.14 3.44 -14.36
CA ARG A 336 0.24 2.31 -14.62
C ARG A 336 -0.23 1.71 -13.31
N ALA A 337 -1.44 2.06 -12.90
CA ALA A 337 -2.06 1.44 -11.73
C ALA A 337 -2.50 0.00 -12.04
N TRP A 338 -2.31 -0.91 -11.07
CA TRP A 338 -2.79 -2.28 -11.12
C TRP A 338 -4.12 -2.39 -10.37
N ASN A 339 -5.21 -2.05 -11.05
CA ASN A 339 -6.56 -2.14 -10.51
C ASN A 339 -7.09 -3.59 -10.58
N VAL A 340 -8.18 -3.88 -9.86
CA VAL A 340 -8.87 -5.18 -9.92
C VAL A 340 -9.49 -5.37 -11.30
N PRO A 341 -9.05 -6.37 -12.10
CA PRO A 341 -9.68 -6.64 -13.39
C PRO A 341 -11.10 -7.20 -13.16
N LEU A 342 -12.10 -6.55 -13.76
CA LEU A 342 -13.52 -6.92 -13.55
C LEU A 342 -13.88 -8.33 -14.04
N ASN A 343 -13.05 -8.90 -14.90
CA ASN A 343 -13.19 -10.26 -15.42
C ASN A 343 -12.22 -11.27 -14.76
N CYS A 344 -11.57 -10.93 -13.65
CA CYS A 344 -10.67 -11.86 -12.97
C CYS A 344 -11.45 -12.97 -12.25
N ASP A 345 -10.75 -14.05 -11.96
CA ASP A 345 -11.33 -15.22 -11.30
C ASP A 345 -11.93 -14.88 -9.92
N THR A 346 -11.26 -14.03 -9.14
CA THR A 346 -11.72 -13.64 -7.79
C THR A 346 -13.06 -12.87 -7.84
N ILE A 347 -13.27 -12.00 -8.84
CA ILE A 347 -14.56 -11.32 -9.05
C ILE A 347 -15.65 -12.35 -9.44
N ARG A 348 -15.33 -13.31 -10.32
CA ARG A 348 -16.26 -14.38 -10.67
C ARG A 348 -16.61 -15.23 -9.45
N THR A 349 -15.61 -15.63 -8.67
CA THR A 349 -15.83 -16.37 -7.43
C THR A 349 -16.75 -15.63 -6.45
N ALA A 350 -16.56 -14.33 -6.25
CA ALA A 350 -17.46 -13.53 -5.41
C ALA A 350 -18.91 -13.61 -5.91
N ARG A 351 -19.13 -13.48 -7.23
CA ARG A 351 -20.46 -13.57 -7.84
C ARG A 351 -21.07 -14.99 -7.73
N ASP A 352 -20.26 -16.04 -7.95
CA ASP A 352 -20.70 -17.44 -7.85
C ASP A 352 -21.14 -17.80 -6.43
N LEU A 353 -20.48 -17.20 -5.41
CA LEU A 353 -20.88 -17.31 -4.00
C LEU A 353 -22.07 -16.40 -3.62
N GLY A 354 -22.62 -15.68 -4.59
CA GLY A 354 -23.76 -14.80 -4.39
C GLY A 354 -23.45 -13.51 -3.67
N ILE A 355 -22.17 -13.10 -3.54
CA ILE A 355 -21.78 -11.84 -2.97
C ILE A 355 -22.15 -10.71 -3.93
N SER A 356 -22.82 -9.67 -3.46
CA SER A 356 -23.15 -8.49 -4.26
C SER A 356 -21.95 -7.56 -4.38
N LEU A 357 -21.68 -7.06 -5.57
CA LEU A 357 -20.69 -6.02 -5.81
C LEU A 357 -21.34 -4.62 -5.96
N GLY A 358 -22.65 -4.53 -5.74
CA GLY A 358 -23.42 -3.28 -5.83
C GLY A 358 -23.78 -2.86 -7.26
N ASP A 359 -23.61 -3.73 -8.27
CA ASP A 359 -23.85 -3.47 -9.69
C ASP A 359 -25.10 -4.14 -10.27
#